data_fde3c9a9b1119ca23b80c778b5a8375c
#
_entry.id   fde3c9a9b1119ca23b80c778b5a8375c
#
_cell.length_a   1.000
_cell.length_b   1.000
_cell.length_c   1.000
_cell.angle_alpha   90.00
_cell.angle_beta   90.00
_cell.angle_gamma   90.00
#
_symmetry.space_group_name_H-M   'P 1'
#
loop_
_entity.id
_entity.type
_entity.pdbx_description
1 polymer ?
#
loop_
_entity_poly.entity_id
_entity_poly.type
_entity_poly.pdbx_seq_one_letter_code
_entity_poly.pdbx_strand_id
1 'polypeptide(L)'
;MDICRNILIVIFFFSFTFSYSQSIDAIKKKNEKTEREIAYLNKLLENARKDKSSTIQKVSIINQKIHKGKEMIQSLMNEVNYLDGQIKKNESVKYGLESDKQRMLEFYSKMVYETWKKRNESDKLIYIFSSSSFAQAYARYKYFEQVQDYSKRQIQLIEQTNDSLTAINRELSKLIILKSETQSKITSQNNQLIREQNEANTYIADLKKKEKE
;
A
#
# COMPACT_ATOMS: atom_id res chain seq x y z
N MET A 1 -2.48 -37.67 -2.72
CA MET A 1 -2.19 -36.98 -1.43
C MET A 1 -1.75 -35.53 -1.61
N ASP A 2 -1.28 -35.13 -2.79
CA ASP A 2 -0.77 -33.77 -3.05
C ASP A 2 -1.84 -32.70 -3.31
N ILE A 3 -3.02 -33.10 -3.79
CA ILE A 3 -4.14 -32.17 -4.07
C ILE A 3 -4.71 -31.59 -2.76
N CYS A 4 -4.87 -32.42 -1.71
CA CYS A 4 -5.35 -31.96 -0.41
C CYS A 4 -4.36 -31.02 0.29
N ARG A 5 -3.04 -31.24 0.12
CA ARG A 5 -1.98 -30.39 0.67
C ARG A 5 -1.98 -29.01 -0.01
N ASN A 6 -2.15 -28.96 -1.32
CA ASN A 6 -2.21 -27.71 -2.08
C ASN A 6 -3.49 -26.91 -1.80
N ILE A 7 -4.65 -27.58 -1.62
CA ILE A 7 -5.91 -26.92 -1.22
C ILE A 7 -5.79 -26.30 0.19
N LEU A 8 -5.14 -27.00 1.12
CA LEU A 8 -4.92 -26.52 2.49
C LEU A 8 -4.00 -25.27 2.53
N ILE A 9 -2.98 -25.23 1.66
CA ILE A 9 -2.08 -24.07 1.52
C ILE A 9 -2.84 -22.87 0.93
N VAL A 10 -3.71 -23.07 -0.05
CA VAL A 10 -4.53 -22.00 -0.66
C VAL A 10 -5.55 -21.45 0.34
N ILE A 11 -6.20 -22.29 1.15
CA ILE A 11 -7.14 -21.87 2.20
C ILE A 11 -6.42 -21.11 3.31
N PHE A 12 -5.21 -21.54 3.70
CA PHE A 12 -4.40 -20.86 4.71
C PHE A 12 -3.91 -19.48 4.23
N PHE A 13 -3.59 -19.33 2.94
CA PHE A 13 -3.23 -18.03 2.34
C PHE A 13 -4.43 -17.07 2.24
N PHE A 14 -5.63 -17.59 1.99
CA PHE A 14 -6.85 -16.77 1.89
C PHE A 14 -7.35 -16.26 3.24
N SER A 15 -7.13 -17.00 4.32
CA SER A 15 -7.51 -16.56 5.68
C SER A 15 -6.58 -15.47 6.25
N PHE A 16 -5.34 -15.33 5.76
CA PHE A 16 -4.40 -14.33 6.24
C PHE A 16 -4.65 -12.92 5.69
N THR A 17 -5.37 -12.79 4.56
CA THR A 17 -5.68 -11.48 3.96
C THR A 17 -6.81 -10.73 4.65
N PHE A 18 -7.68 -11.41 5.40
CA PHE A 18 -8.83 -10.79 6.09
C PHE A 18 -8.45 -10.00 7.35
N SER A 19 -7.36 -10.36 8.02
CA SER A 19 -6.98 -9.72 9.30
C SER A 19 -6.40 -8.31 9.15
N TYR A 20 -5.86 -7.93 7.98
CA TYR A 20 -5.25 -6.62 7.76
C TYR A 20 -6.22 -5.52 7.31
N SER A 21 -7.34 -5.89 6.68
CA SER A 21 -8.38 -4.93 6.26
C SER A 21 -9.12 -4.31 7.45
N GLN A 22 -9.28 -5.06 8.53
CA GLN A 22 -10.01 -4.59 9.72
C GLN A 22 -9.30 -3.46 10.48
N SER A 23 -7.97 -3.35 10.38
CA SER A 23 -7.18 -2.35 11.11
C SER A 23 -7.37 -0.93 10.56
N ILE A 24 -7.27 -0.72 9.25
CA ILE A 24 -7.39 0.61 8.65
C ILE A 24 -8.83 1.14 8.68
N ASP A 25 -9.82 0.26 8.50
CA ASP A 25 -11.23 0.62 8.57
C ASP A 25 -11.64 1.03 10.00
N ALA A 26 -11.08 0.37 11.02
CA ALA A 26 -11.28 0.77 12.41
C ALA A 26 -10.70 2.16 12.69
N ILE A 27 -9.51 2.46 12.18
CA ILE A 27 -8.88 3.78 12.29
C ILE A 27 -9.74 4.84 11.58
N LYS A 28 -10.18 4.59 10.36
CA LYS A 28 -11.05 5.51 9.59
C LYS A 28 -12.37 5.78 10.30
N LYS A 29 -13.05 4.74 10.78
CA LYS A 29 -14.29 4.89 11.56
C LYS A 29 -14.09 5.71 12.83
N LYS A 30 -12.96 5.51 13.51
CA LYS A 30 -12.60 6.32 14.70
C LYS A 30 -12.39 7.79 14.29
N ASN A 31 -11.68 8.05 13.20
CA ASN A 31 -11.45 9.40 12.68
C ASN A 31 -12.77 10.08 12.34
N GLU A 32 -13.66 9.43 11.58
CA GLU A 32 -14.99 9.96 11.25
C GLU A 32 -15.84 10.27 12.49
N LYS A 33 -15.79 9.40 13.51
CA LYS A 33 -16.50 9.64 14.78
C LYS A 33 -15.96 10.89 15.46
N THR A 34 -14.63 11.02 15.57
CA THR A 34 -13.98 12.17 16.20
C THR A 34 -14.25 13.47 15.42
N GLU A 35 -14.28 13.42 14.09
CA GLU A 35 -14.69 14.56 13.25
C GLU A 35 -16.12 15.05 13.55
N ARG A 36 -17.07 14.12 13.69
CA ARG A 36 -18.45 14.45 14.06
C ARG A 36 -18.54 15.06 15.47
N GLU A 37 -17.77 14.55 16.42
CA GLU A 37 -17.70 15.10 17.79
C GLU A 37 -17.12 16.53 17.76
N ILE A 38 -16.06 16.78 16.99
CA ILE A 38 -15.48 18.12 16.82
C ILE A 38 -16.48 19.06 16.15
N ALA A 39 -17.19 18.60 15.12
CA ALA A 39 -18.22 19.41 14.45
C ALA A 39 -19.38 19.78 15.40
N TYR A 40 -19.80 18.85 16.25
CA TYR A 40 -20.79 19.11 17.30
C TYR A 40 -20.30 20.15 18.31
N LEU A 41 -19.06 20.03 18.80
CA LEU A 41 -18.45 21.01 19.70
C LEU A 41 -18.29 22.40 19.06
N ASN A 42 -18.02 22.46 17.74
CA ASN A 42 -18.02 23.72 17.00
C ASN A 42 -19.38 24.41 17.05
N LYS A 43 -20.45 23.66 16.82
CA LYS A 43 -21.83 24.17 16.87
C LYS A 43 -22.21 24.64 18.28
N LEU A 44 -21.81 23.87 19.31
CA LEU A 44 -22.04 24.28 20.71
C LEU A 44 -21.30 25.57 21.03
N LEU A 45 -20.05 25.74 20.59
CA LEU A 45 -19.29 26.95 20.83
C LEU A 45 -19.89 28.16 20.13
N GLU A 46 -20.37 27.99 18.89
CA GLU A 46 -21.07 29.04 18.14
C GLU A 46 -22.34 29.50 18.86
N ASN A 47 -23.14 28.56 19.34
CA ASN A 47 -24.34 28.89 20.12
C ASN A 47 -23.97 29.60 21.45
N ALA A 48 -22.98 29.10 22.16
CA ALA A 48 -22.50 29.71 23.40
C ALA A 48 -21.95 31.15 23.17
N ARG A 49 -21.42 31.46 21.99
CA ARG A 49 -21.02 32.81 21.62
C ARG A 49 -22.24 33.72 21.37
N LYS A 50 -23.29 33.22 20.68
CA LYS A 50 -24.53 33.96 20.38
C LYS A 50 -25.35 34.25 21.65
N ASP A 51 -25.48 33.25 22.50
CA ASP A 51 -26.31 33.32 23.71
C ASP A 51 -25.66 34.05 24.89
N LYS A 52 -24.51 34.72 24.68
CA LYS A 52 -23.75 35.39 25.74
C LYS A 52 -23.45 34.50 26.95
N SER A 53 -23.32 33.18 26.71
CA SER A 53 -22.96 32.20 27.73
C SER A 53 -21.72 32.58 28.52
N SER A 54 -21.60 32.07 29.75
CA SER A 54 -20.44 32.41 30.62
C SER A 54 -19.12 32.07 29.94
N THR A 55 -18.10 32.89 30.21
CA THR A 55 -16.75 32.66 29.67
C THR A 55 -16.19 31.31 30.11
N ILE A 56 -16.55 30.82 31.30
CA ILE A 56 -16.18 29.50 31.82
C ILE A 56 -16.73 28.40 30.92
N GLN A 57 -17.99 28.51 30.50
CA GLN A 57 -18.62 27.52 29.63
C GLN A 57 -17.93 27.47 28.25
N LYS A 58 -17.57 28.61 27.68
CA LYS A 58 -16.80 28.69 26.41
C LYS A 58 -15.44 28.04 26.53
N VAL A 59 -14.70 28.32 27.60
CA VAL A 59 -13.40 27.68 27.88
C VAL A 59 -13.54 26.17 28.02
N SER A 60 -14.61 25.69 28.70
CA SER A 60 -14.85 24.25 28.85
C SER A 60 -15.08 23.57 27.49
N ILE A 61 -15.86 24.17 26.59
CA ILE A 61 -16.10 23.63 25.24
C ILE A 61 -14.80 23.62 24.42
N ILE A 62 -14.02 24.71 24.49
CA ILE A 62 -12.73 24.79 23.75
C ILE A 62 -11.77 23.72 24.27
N ASN A 63 -11.67 23.48 25.57
CA ASN A 63 -10.82 22.44 26.14
C ASN A 63 -11.25 21.03 25.68
N GLN A 64 -12.55 20.76 25.58
CA GLN A 64 -13.05 19.51 25.02
C GLN A 64 -12.66 19.37 23.53
N LYS A 65 -12.74 20.46 22.74
CA LYS A 65 -12.30 20.47 21.34
C LYS A 65 -10.79 20.20 21.22
N ILE A 66 -9.97 20.82 22.05
CA ILE A 66 -8.53 20.59 22.10
C ILE A 66 -8.24 19.13 22.42
N HIS A 67 -8.96 18.52 23.37
CA HIS A 67 -8.80 17.11 23.68
C HIS A 67 -9.14 16.22 22.50
N LYS A 68 -10.30 16.44 21.84
CA LYS A 68 -10.72 15.70 20.65
C LYS A 68 -9.80 15.90 19.46
N GLY A 69 -9.27 17.10 19.28
CA GLY A 69 -8.27 17.40 18.24
C GLY A 69 -6.96 16.63 18.45
N LYS A 70 -6.50 16.51 19.71
CA LYS A 70 -5.34 15.67 20.04
C LYS A 70 -5.59 14.18 19.78
N GLU A 71 -6.77 13.66 20.14
CA GLU A 71 -7.18 12.28 19.81
C GLU A 71 -7.17 12.03 18.30
N MET A 72 -7.66 13.00 17.51
CA MET A 72 -7.66 12.94 16.05
C MET A 72 -6.24 12.88 15.50
N ILE A 73 -5.34 13.77 15.95
CA ILE A 73 -3.94 13.76 15.51
C ILE A 73 -3.29 12.43 15.81
N GLN A 74 -3.47 11.89 17.01
CA GLN A 74 -2.92 10.58 17.38
C GLN A 74 -3.45 9.47 16.47
N SER A 75 -4.73 9.48 16.13
CA SER A 75 -5.33 8.50 15.23
C SER A 75 -4.81 8.64 13.79
N LEU A 76 -4.64 9.88 13.28
CA LEU A 76 -4.04 10.14 11.98
C LEU A 76 -2.55 9.72 11.92
N MET A 77 -1.80 9.90 13.01
CA MET A 77 -0.43 9.40 13.11
C MET A 77 -0.37 7.87 13.04
N ASN A 78 -1.30 7.18 13.68
CA ASN A 78 -1.41 5.72 13.56
C ASN A 78 -1.74 5.29 12.14
N GLU A 79 -2.58 6.05 11.42
CA GLU A 79 -2.88 5.82 10.00
C GLU A 79 -1.62 5.99 9.14
N VAL A 80 -0.83 7.05 9.36
CA VAL A 80 0.46 7.25 8.65
C VAL A 80 1.42 6.09 8.89
N ASN A 81 1.56 5.64 10.14
CA ASN A 81 2.43 4.50 10.47
C ASN A 81 1.97 3.20 9.78
N TYR A 82 0.67 2.97 9.71
CA TYR A 82 0.12 1.84 8.96
C TYR A 82 0.44 1.94 7.46
N LEU A 83 0.22 3.10 6.85
CA LEU A 83 0.53 3.34 5.43
C LEU A 83 2.02 3.16 5.15
N ASP A 84 2.90 3.61 6.04
CA ASP A 84 4.35 3.39 5.92
C ASP A 84 4.72 1.90 5.95
N GLY A 85 4.07 1.13 6.80
CA GLY A 85 4.24 -0.32 6.82
C GLY A 85 3.82 -0.99 5.50
N GLN A 86 2.69 -0.56 4.91
CA GLN A 86 2.24 -1.07 3.61
C GLN A 86 3.16 -0.65 2.45
N ILE A 87 3.62 0.59 2.46
CA ILE A 87 4.59 1.10 1.45
C ILE A 87 5.86 0.26 1.50
N LYS A 88 6.49 0.09 2.66
CA LYS A 88 7.71 -0.72 2.82
C LYS A 88 7.51 -2.17 2.37
N LYS A 89 6.37 -2.77 2.69
CA LYS A 89 6.03 -4.12 2.24
C LYS A 89 5.96 -4.21 0.72
N ASN A 90 5.24 -3.29 0.09
CA ASN A 90 5.09 -3.26 -1.37
C ASN A 90 6.41 -2.94 -2.09
N GLU A 91 7.26 -2.08 -1.53
CA GLU A 91 8.61 -1.80 -2.04
C GLU A 91 9.48 -3.07 -1.99
N SER A 92 9.42 -3.84 -0.91
CA SER A 92 10.16 -5.11 -0.81
C SER A 92 9.69 -6.13 -1.86
N VAL A 93 8.37 -6.27 -2.06
CA VAL A 93 7.81 -7.14 -3.10
C VAL A 93 8.21 -6.67 -4.50
N LYS A 94 8.15 -5.37 -4.75
CA LYS A 94 8.60 -4.75 -6.01
C LYS A 94 10.05 -5.10 -6.30
N TYR A 95 10.95 -4.89 -5.33
CA TYR A 95 12.36 -5.21 -5.47
C TYR A 95 12.59 -6.71 -5.79
N GLY A 96 11.86 -7.61 -5.12
CA GLY A 96 11.90 -9.04 -5.41
C GLY A 96 11.50 -9.35 -6.86
N LEU A 97 10.39 -8.80 -7.32
CA LEU A 97 9.90 -8.99 -8.69
C LEU A 97 10.85 -8.39 -9.75
N GLU A 98 11.46 -7.25 -9.49
CA GLU A 98 12.46 -6.64 -10.38
C GLU A 98 13.70 -7.53 -10.49
N SER A 99 14.18 -8.08 -9.38
CA SER A 99 15.30 -9.02 -9.35
C SER A 99 14.98 -10.32 -10.11
N ASP A 100 13.79 -10.88 -9.90
CA ASP A 100 13.33 -12.08 -10.60
C ASP A 100 13.20 -11.85 -12.10
N LYS A 101 12.61 -10.72 -12.49
CA LYS A 101 12.51 -10.31 -13.89
C LYS A 101 13.89 -10.20 -14.54
N GLN A 102 14.85 -9.59 -13.86
CA GLN A 102 16.21 -9.44 -14.36
C GLN A 102 16.86 -10.80 -14.60
N ARG A 103 16.74 -11.73 -13.64
CA ARG A 103 17.27 -13.10 -13.79
C ARG A 103 16.62 -13.86 -14.95
N MET A 104 15.29 -13.73 -15.11
CA MET A 104 14.57 -14.34 -16.22
C MET A 104 15.02 -13.77 -17.57
N LEU A 105 15.22 -12.46 -17.66
CA LEU A 105 15.71 -11.80 -18.88
C LEU A 105 17.12 -12.22 -19.25
N GLU A 106 18.03 -12.31 -18.27
CA GLU A 106 19.41 -12.79 -18.49
C GLU A 106 19.44 -14.24 -18.98
N PHE A 107 18.64 -15.10 -18.36
CA PHE A 107 18.54 -16.49 -18.78
C PHE A 107 17.93 -16.59 -20.20
N TYR A 108 16.85 -15.86 -20.46
CA TYR A 108 16.20 -15.85 -21.76
C TYR A 108 17.12 -15.31 -22.86
N SER A 109 17.87 -14.24 -22.59
CA SER A 109 18.80 -13.65 -23.55
C SER A 109 19.92 -14.63 -23.93
N LYS A 110 20.48 -15.36 -22.95
CA LYS A 110 21.46 -16.42 -23.22
C LYS A 110 20.89 -17.53 -24.09
N MET A 111 19.67 -17.97 -23.76
CA MET A 111 19.00 -19.02 -24.52
C MET A 111 18.72 -18.56 -25.98
N VAL A 112 18.25 -17.34 -26.18
CA VAL A 112 18.02 -16.76 -27.51
C VAL A 112 19.32 -16.65 -28.28
N TYR A 113 20.39 -16.16 -27.65
CA TYR A 113 21.70 -16.04 -28.26
C TYR A 113 22.24 -17.40 -28.73
N GLU A 114 22.20 -18.42 -27.89
CA GLU A 114 22.65 -19.78 -28.26
C GLU A 114 21.80 -20.41 -29.37
N THR A 115 20.49 -20.12 -29.36
CA THR A 115 19.57 -20.58 -30.41
C THR A 115 19.84 -19.84 -31.73
N TRP A 116 20.10 -18.52 -31.67
CA TRP A 116 20.43 -17.70 -32.81
C TRP A 116 21.76 -18.10 -33.47
N LYS A 117 22.79 -18.40 -32.66
CA LYS A 117 24.09 -18.87 -33.14
C LYS A 117 23.98 -20.18 -33.96
N LYS A 118 22.95 -20.99 -33.66
CA LYS A 118 22.65 -22.26 -34.37
C LYS A 118 21.48 -22.14 -35.35
N ARG A 119 21.22 -20.92 -35.88
CA ARG A 119 19.97 -20.55 -36.54
C ARG A 119 19.79 -21.08 -37.97
N ASN A 120 20.85 -21.56 -38.64
CA ASN A 120 20.68 -22.10 -39.97
C ASN A 120 19.67 -23.25 -39.96
N GLU A 121 18.54 -23.09 -40.65
CA GLU A 121 17.54 -24.15 -40.79
C GLU A 121 18.17 -25.45 -41.32
N SER A 122 19.15 -25.31 -42.19
CA SER A 122 19.98 -26.41 -42.65
C SER A 122 20.73 -27.09 -41.51
N ASP A 123 21.25 -26.35 -40.53
CA ASP A 123 21.98 -26.93 -39.41
C ASP A 123 21.07 -27.74 -38.46
N LYS A 124 19.81 -27.31 -38.28
CA LYS A 124 18.80 -28.07 -37.48
C LYS A 124 18.43 -29.36 -38.19
N LEU A 125 18.17 -29.31 -39.51
CA LEU A 125 17.87 -30.49 -40.30
C LEU A 125 19.07 -31.43 -40.33
N ILE A 126 20.28 -30.90 -40.62
CA ILE A 126 21.53 -31.67 -40.60
C ILE A 126 21.73 -32.31 -39.22
N TYR A 127 21.50 -31.58 -38.12
CA TYR A 127 21.64 -32.13 -36.76
C TYR A 127 20.66 -33.28 -36.47
N ILE A 128 19.41 -33.19 -36.95
CA ILE A 128 18.42 -34.27 -36.81
C ILE A 128 18.79 -35.44 -37.71
N PHE A 129 19.11 -35.22 -38.96
CA PHE A 129 19.37 -36.27 -39.94
C PHE A 129 20.78 -36.88 -39.85
N SER A 130 21.74 -36.22 -39.23
CA SER A 130 23.07 -36.80 -38.91
C SER A 130 23.03 -37.79 -37.73
N SER A 131 21.85 -38.13 -37.22
CA SER A 131 21.71 -39.12 -36.14
C SER A 131 21.99 -40.54 -36.66
N SER A 132 22.54 -41.39 -35.82
CA SER A 132 22.89 -42.79 -36.15
C SER A 132 21.70 -43.73 -36.13
N SER A 133 20.54 -43.28 -35.61
CA SER A 133 19.28 -44.06 -35.55
C SER A 133 18.05 -43.16 -35.56
N PHE A 134 16.91 -43.71 -35.95
CA PHE A 134 15.63 -43.02 -35.93
C PHE A 134 15.23 -42.60 -34.52
N ALA A 135 15.50 -43.43 -33.51
CA ALA A 135 15.25 -43.07 -32.10
C ALA A 135 16.04 -41.82 -31.66
N GLN A 136 17.28 -41.69 -32.08
CA GLN A 136 18.12 -40.55 -31.82
C GLN A 136 17.63 -39.29 -32.56
N ALA A 137 17.19 -39.42 -33.84
CA ALA A 137 16.60 -38.32 -34.60
C ALA A 137 15.33 -37.80 -33.91
N TYR A 138 14.46 -38.70 -33.47
CA TYR A 138 13.24 -38.36 -32.76
C TYR A 138 13.54 -37.67 -31.40
N ALA A 139 14.51 -38.14 -30.65
CA ALA A 139 14.92 -37.52 -29.40
C ALA A 139 15.46 -36.07 -29.63
N ARG A 140 16.26 -35.84 -30.69
CA ARG A 140 16.75 -34.52 -31.08
C ARG A 140 15.63 -33.58 -31.50
N TYR A 141 14.63 -34.08 -32.24
CA TYR A 141 13.44 -33.31 -32.59
C TYR A 141 12.64 -32.89 -31.35
N LYS A 142 12.38 -33.85 -30.46
CA LYS A 142 11.67 -33.58 -29.20
C LYS A 142 12.42 -32.59 -28.30
N TYR A 143 13.72 -32.58 -28.31
CA TYR A 143 14.53 -31.59 -27.60
C TYR A 143 14.25 -30.16 -28.13
N PHE A 144 14.17 -29.96 -29.45
CA PHE A 144 13.84 -28.66 -30.02
C PHE A 144 12.42 -28.21 -29.64
N GLU A 145 11.45 -29.11 -29.69
CA GLU A 145 10.08 -28.83 -29.26
C GLU A 145 10.03 -28.38 -27.79
N GLN A 146 10.72 -29.09 -26.90
CA GLN A 146 10.81 -28.73 -25.49
C GLN A 146 11.48 -27.36 -25.26
N VAL A 147 12.53 -27.04 -26.02
CA VAL A 147 13.19 -25.72 -25.95
C VAL A 147 12.24 -24.60 -26.39
N GLN A 148 11.46 -24.82 -27.45
CA GLN A 148 10.47 -23.84 -27.90
C GLN A 148 9.37 -23.62 -26.84
N ASP A 149 8.84 -24.69 -26.28
CA ASP A 149 7.79 -24.60 -25.24
C ASP A 149 8.31 -23.96 -23.96
N TYR A 150 9.57 -24.24 -23.60
CA TYR A 150 10.23 -23.58 -22.49
C TYR A 150 10.41 -22.08 -22.76
N SER A 151 10.84 -21.71 -23.98
CA SER A 151 10.99 -20.32 -24.39
C SER A 151 9.67 -19.55 -24.29
N LYS A 152 8.57 -20.13 -24.80
CA LYS A 152 7.24 -19.53 -24.72
C LYS A 152 6.81 -19.32 -23.26
N ARG A 153 7.03 -20.31 -22.40
CA ARG A 153 6.72 -20.20 -20.96
C ARG A 153 7.53 -19.10 -20.28
N GLN A 154 8.81 -18.94 -20.63
CA GLN A 154 9.65 -17.87 -20.07
C GLN A 154 9.14 -16.48 -20.47
N ILE A 155 8.74 -16.28 -21.73
CA ILE A 155 8.15 -15.02 -22.18
C ILE A 155 6.88 -14.72 -21.37
N GLN A 156 5.98 -15.68 -21.23
CA GLN A 156 4.74 -15.51 -20.46
C GLN A 156 5.01 -15.14 -18.99
N LEU A 157 6.00 -15.77 -18.37
CA LEU A 157 6.39 -15.43 -16.98
C LEU A 157 6.95 -14.01 -16.87
N ILE A 158 7.76 -13.58 -17.85
CA ILE A 158 8.28 -12.20 -17.90
C ILE A 158 7.13 -11.20 -18.04
N GLU A 159 6.16 -11.46 -18.93
CA GLU A 159 4.97 -10.63 -19.11
C GLU A 159 4.13 -10.55 -17.82
N GLN A 160 3.81 -11.69 -17.21
CA GLN A 160 3.07 -11.73 -15.93
C GLN A 160 3.80 -10.98 -14.80
N THR A 161 5.13 -11.10 -14.74
CA THR A 161 5.93 -10.35 -13.77
C THR A 161 5.88 -8.84 -14.04
N ASN A 162 5.90 -8.44 -15.31
CA ASN A 162 5.77 -7.04 -15.71
C ASN A 162 4.39 -6.45 -15.36
N ASP A 163 3.32 -7.24 -15.57
CA ASP A 163 1.97 -6.84 -15.17
C ASP A 163 1.86 -6.68 -13.65
N SER A 164 2.47 -7.61 -12.90
CA SER A 164 2.54 -7.55 -11.44
C SER A 164 3.30 -6.31 -10.95
N LEU A 165 4.43 -5.98 -11.58
CA LEU A 165 5.18 -4.76 -11.30
C LEU A 165 4.37 -3.50 -11.59
N THR A 166 3.61 -3.50 -12.68
CA THR A 166 2.72 -2.38 -13.03
C THR A 166 1.62 -2.20 -11.98
N ALA A 167 1.02 -3.29 -11.53
CA ALA A 167 0.00 -3.27 -10.48
C ALA A 167 0.56 -2.76 -9.14
N ILE A 168 1.73 -3.23 -8.71
CA ILE A 168 2.39 -2.79 -7.49
C ILE A 168 2.79 -1.31 -7.57
N ASN A 169 3.34 -0.84 -8.68
CA ASN A 169 3.68 0.58 -8.83
C ASN A 169 2.44 1.47 -8.74
N ARG A 170 1.31 1.03 -9.29
CA ARG A 170 0.03 1.75 -9.19
C ARG A 170 -0.47 1.80 -7.75
N GLU A 171 -0.35 0.71 -7.02
CA GLU A 171 -0.74 0.62 -5.62
C GLU A 171 0.17 1.49 -4.73
N LEU A 172 1.49 1.44 -4.92
CA LEU A 172 2.44 2.32 -4.24
C LEU A 172 2.11 3.80 -4.43
N SER A 173 1.78 4.20 -5.67
CA SER A 173 1.40 5.58 -5.96
C SER A 173 0.16 6.01 -5.16
N LYS A 174 -0.85 5.15 -5.06
CA LYS A 174 -2.06 5.44 -4.25
C LYS A 174 -1.73 5.59 -2.77
N LEU A 175 -0.92 4.68 -2.22
CA LEU A 175 -0.53 4.72 -0.80
C LEU A 175 0.27 5.98 -0.45
N ILE A 176 1.18 6.41 -1.33
CA ILE A 176 1.97 7.63 -1.16
C ILE A 176 1.08 8.88 -1.17
N ILE A 177 0.11 8.95 -2.10
CA ILE A 177 -0.85 10.05 -2.15
C ILE A 177 -1.67 10.08 -0.86
N LEU A 178 -2.25 8.96 -0.45
CA LEU A 178 -3.05 8.86 0.76
C LEU A 178 -2.25 9.26 2.02
N LYS A 179 -1.00 8.82 2.11
CA LYS A 179 -0.10 9.23 3.20
C LYS A 179 0.11 10.75 3.22
N SER A 180 0.36 11.37 2.06
CA SER A 180 0.54 12.82 1.94
C SER A 180 -0.71 13.59 2.36
N GLU A 181 -1.90 13.13 1.95
CA GLU A 181 -3.19 13.71 2.36
C GLU A 181 -3.38 13.61 3.87
N THR A 182 -3.08 12.46 4.47
CA THR A 182 -3.18 12.25 5.92
C THR A 182 -2.21 13.16 6.68
N GLN A 183 -0.98 13.33 6.20
CA GLN A 183 0.00 14.27 6.78
C GLN A 183 -0.48 15.74 6.69
N SER A 184 -1.10 16.12 5.58
CA SER A 184 -1.70 17.45 5.42
C SER A 184 -2.84 17.68 6.42
N LYS A 185 -3.68 16.67 6.68
CA LYS A 185 -4.73 16.72 7.72
C LYS A 185 -4.12 16.92 9.11
N ILE A 186 -3.03 16.22 9.45
CA ILE A 186 -2.32 16.41 10.74
C ILE A 186 -1.87 17.84 10.89
N THR A 187 -1.24 18.41 9.86
CA THR A 187 -0.77 19.81 9.88
C THR A 187 -1.93 20.80 10.07
N SER A 188 -3.05 20.60 9.37
CA SER A 188 -4.24 21.41 9.51
C SER A 188 -4.82 21.35 10.93
N GLN A 189 -4.94 20.14 11.50
CA GLN A 189 -5.42 19.94 12.86
C GLN A 189 -4.49 20.57 13.91
N ASN A 190 -3.18 20.44 13.75
CA ASN A 190 -2.23 21.11 14.64
C ASN A 190 -2.40 22.65 14.63
N ASN A 191 -2.52 23.25 13.45
CA ASN A 191 -2.76 24.67 13.33
C ASN A 191 -4.09 25.11 13.95
N GLN A 192 -5.10 24.27 13.87
CA GLN A 192 -6.38 24.51 14.53
C GLN A 192 -6.24 24.44 16.06
N LEU A 193 -5.55 23.44 16.59
CA LEU A 193 -5.32 23.32 18.03
C LEU A 193 -4.57 24.52 18.61
N ILE A 194 -3.57 25.05 17.90
CA ILE A 194 -2.84 26.26 18.33
C ILE A 194 -3.79 27.45 18.43
N ARG A 195 -4.67 27.64 17.43
CA ARG A 195 -5.68 28.72 17.47
C ARG A 195 -6.64 28.58 18.63
N GLU A 196 -7.15 27.37 18.87
CA GLU A 196 -8.09 27.07 19.97
C GLU A 196 -7.42 27.28 21.33
N GLN A 197 -6.16 26.91 21.48
CA GLN A 197 -5.40 27.12 22.72
C GLN A 197 -5.19 28.61 22.99
N ASN A 198 -4.88 29.41 21.98
CA ASN A 198 -4.75 30.85 22.10
C ASN A 198 -6.09 31.52 22.46
N GLU A 199 -7.21 31.06 21.85
CA GLU A 199 -8.54 31.52 22.20
C GLU A 199 -8.90 31.22 23.66
N ALA A 200 -8.63 29.98 24.14
CA ALA A 200 -8.85 29.60 25.53
C ALA A 200 -8.05 30.48 26.49
N ASN A 201 -6.79 30.73 26.17
CA ASN A 201 -5.91 31.57 26.98
C ASN A 201 -6.43 33.02 27.06
N THR A 202 -6.96 33.58 25.97
CA THR A 202 -7.56 34.91 25.95
C THR A 202 -8.78 34.98 26.88
N TYR A 203 -9.68 34.00 26.79
CA TYR A 203 -10.84 33.94 27.71
C TYR A 203 -10.44 33.79 29.18
N ILE A 204 -9.40 32.99 29.47
CA ILE A 204 -8.87 32.86 30.83
C ILE A 204 -8.28 34.17 31.35
N ALA A 205 -7.56 34.92 30.51
CA ALA A 205 -7.01 36.21 30.86
C ALA A 205 -8.12 37.23 31.17
N ASP A 206 -9.20 37.25 30.41
CA ASP A 206 -10.36 38.10 30.64
C ASP A 206 -11.11 37.75 31.94
N LEU A 207 -11.21 36.47 32.27
CA LEU A 207 -11.77 36.03 33.56
C LEU A 207 -10.94 36.54 34.75
N LYS A 208 -9.60 36.39 34.68
CA LYS A 208 -8.71 36.84 35.73
C LYS A 208 -8.74 38.36 35.95
N LYS A 209 -9.00 39.15 34.88
CA LYS A 209 -9.16 40.61 35.04
C LYS A 209 -10.44 40.94 35.77
N LYS A 210 -11.57 40.31 35.44
CA LYS A 210 -12.88 40.51 36.07
C LYS A 210 -12.94 40.05 37.54
N GLU A 211 -12.09 39.11 37.94
CA GLU A 211 -11.99 38.64 39.34
C GLU A 211 -11.18 39.64 40.23
N LYS A 212 -10.39 40.52 39.62
CA LYS A 212 -9.57 41.53 40.35
C LYS A 212 -10.25 42.89 40.44
N GLU A 213 -11.31 43.15 39.69
CA GLU A 213 -12.19 44.31 39.77
C GLU A 213 -13.32 44.09 40.79
#